data_3915a2ec442b5d88993ecf39142a48f5
#
_entry.id   3915a2ec442b5d88993ecf39142a48f5
#
_cell.length_a   1.000
_cell.length_b   1.000
_cell.length_c   1.000
_cell.angle_alpha   90.00
_cell.angle_beta   90.00
_cell.angle_gamma   90.00
#
_symmetry.space_group_name_H-M   'P 1'
#
loop_
_entity.id
_entity.type
_entity.pdbx_description
1 polymer ?
#
loop_
_entity_poly.entity_id
_entity_poly.type
_entity_poly.pdbx_seq_one_letter_code
_entity_poly.pdbx_strand_id
1 'polypeptide(L)'
;FLVNLRTDEVPAIKQFLEERDIDSSDAYPLVRARLTRINEVSAEEAEFIDPRGSHLIQRTFNVSYADKLPDDNEIMSGQWIAADSDTPEWSIESGLADTLGLELGDILAFDVAGEVVEAPITSIRSVLWENFKPNFYLMSNSRLLENQPQTWLLGALITNDKKGELKQLIADFPSVTLLDITELMSRIRAIVSRATSALEFFFLFAVASA
;
A
#
# COMPACT_ATOMS: atom_id res chain seq x y z
N PHE A 1 0.10 10.04 7.24
CA PHE A 1 -1.10 9.47 6.63
C PHE A 1 -2.29 9.59 7.57
N LEU A 2 -3.44 9.83 6.99
CA LEU A 2 -4.74 9.72 7.62
C LEU A 2 -5.33 8.36 7.23
N VAL A 3 -5.57 7.49 8.19
CA VAL A 3 -6.08 6.13 7.95
C VAL A 3 -7.36 5.89 8.75
N ASN A 4 -8.09 4.82 8.41
CA ASN A 4 -9.38 4.47 8.99
C ASN A 4 -10.48 5.52 8.75
N LEU A 5 -10.38 6.28 7.66
CA LEU A 5 -11.43 7.20 7.28
C LEU A 5 -12.67 6.39 6.86
N ARG A 6 -13.82 6.86 7.26
CA ARG A 6 -15.10 6.29 6.80
C ARG A 6 -15.43 6.85 5.42
N THR A 7 -16.12 6.07 4.61
CA THR A 7 -16.50 6.47 3.25
C THR A 7 -17.27 7.80 3.23
N ASP A 8 -18.18 8.01 4.19
CA ASP A 8 -19.00 9.20 4.32
C ASP A 8 -18.20 10.43 4.83
N GLU A 9 -17.05 10.23 5.47
CA GLU A 9 -16.18 11.28 5.99
C GLU A 9 -15.17 11.81 4.98
N VAL A 10 -14.81 11.01 3.96
CA VAL A 10 -13.75 11.37 2.99
C VAL A 10 -13.96 12.73 2.34
N PRO A 11 -15.15 13.09 1.82
CA PRO A 11 -15.35 14.41 1.21
C PRO A 11 -15.14 15.57 2.19
N ALA A 12 -15.65 15.42 3.43
CA ALA A 12 -15.54 16.46 4.47
C ALA A 12 -14.08 16.61 4.92
N ILE A 13 -13.33 15.52 5.03
CA ILE A 13 -11.90 15.55 5.38
C ILE A 13 -11.08 16.22 4.26
N LYS A 14 -11.34 15.90 3.00
CA LYS A 14 -10.68 16.56 1.86
C LYS A 14 -10.95 18.05 1.86
N GLN A 15 -12.19 18.46 2.07
CA GLN A 15 -12.58 19.87 2.19
C GLN A 15 -11.88 20.55 3.37
N PHE A 16 -11.82 19.89 4.55
CA PHE A 16 -11.11 20.41 5.73
C PHE A 16 -9.63 20.71 5.45
N LEU A 17 -8.96 19.81 4.71
CA LEU A 17 -7.54 19.97 4.34
C LEU A 17 -7.36 21.11 3.33
N GLU A 18 -8.22 21.17 2.30
CA GLU A 18 -8.18 22.19 1.26
C GLU A 18 -8.43 23.61 1.83
N GLU A 19 -9.43 23.79 2.69
CA GLU A 19 -9.72 25.08 3.35
C GLU A 19 -8.56 25.62 4.21
N ARG A 20 -7.62 24.74 4.56
CA ARG A 20 -6.44 25.08 5.40
C ARG A 20 -5.13 25.04 4.62
N ASP A 21 -5.19 25.02 3.30
CA ASP A 21 -4.01 24.92 2.42
C ASP A 21 -3.07 23.76 2.86
N ILE A 22 -3.63 22.59 3.13
CA ILE A 22 -2.89 21.37 3.43
C ILE A 22 -2.93 20.47 2.21
N ASP A 23 -1.78 20.29 1.57
CA ASP A 23 -1.65 19.42 0.42
C ASP A 23 -1.98 17.96 0.80
N SER A 24 -2.83 17.33 0.02
CA SER A 24 -3.21 15.93 0.22
C SER A 24 -3.21 15.14 -1.09
N SER A 25 -2.96 13.85 -0.97
CA SER A 25 -3.11 12.91 -2.09
C SER A 25 -4.59 12.64 -2.40
N ASP A 26 -4.83 11.89 -3.44
CA ASP A 26 -6.10 11.20 -3.57
C ASP A 26 -6.35 10.30 -2.37
N ALA A 27 -7.63 10.09 -2.06
CA ALA A 27 -8.05 9.12 -1.07
C ALA A 27 -8.21 7.76 -1.75
N TYR A 28 -7.64 6.73 -1.12
CA TYR A 28 -7.72 5.37 -1.62
C TYR A 28 -8.51 4.49 -0.65
N PRO A 29 -9.42 3.65 -1.15
CA PRO A 29 -10.05 2.63 -0.33
C PRO A 29 -9.01 1.60 0.12
N LEU A 30 -9.20 1.07 1.32
CA LEU A 30 -8.34 0.07 1.92
C LEU A 30 -9.21 -1.12 2.31
N VAL A 31 -9.09 -2.19 1.54
CA VAL A 31 -9.80 -3.45 1.76
C VAL A 31 -8.81 -4.47 2.29
N ARG A 32 -9.18 -5.15 3.37
CA ARG A 32 -8.34 -6.20 3.96
C ARG A 32 -8.67 -7.54 3.31
N ALA A 33 -7.68 -8.14 2.66
CA ALA A 33 -7.85 -9.36 1.88
C ALA A 33 -6.78 -10.40 2.23
N ARG A 34 -7.14 -11.67 2.30
CA ARG A 34 -6.21 -12.78 2.51
C ARG A 34 -6.14 -13.63 1.24
N LEU A 35 -4.94 -13.79 0.68
CA LEU A 35 -4.74 -14.67 -0.46
C LEU A 35 -5.08 -16.11 -0.09
N THR A 36 -5.99 -16.73 -0.84
CA THR A 36 -6.45 -18.10 -0.59
C THR A 36 -6.06 -19.06 -1.69
N ARG A 37 -5.92 -18.57 -2.92
CA ARG A 37 -5.61 -19.41 -4.08
C ARG A 37 -4.84 -18.61 -5.13
N ILE A 38 -3.92 -19.29 -5.79
CA ILE A 38 -3.22 -18.85 -7.00
C ILE A 38 -3.55 -19.88 -8.08
N ASN A 39 -4.21 -19.46 -9.14
CA ASN A 39 -4.78 -20.36 -10.14
C ASN A 39 -5.67 -21.42 -9.46
N GLU A 40 -5.40 -22.69 -9.67
CA GLU A 40 -6.14 -23.80 -9.08
C GLU A 40 -5.53 -24.32 -7.77
N VAL A 41 -4.37 -23.77 -7.33
CA VAL A 41 -3.61 -24.23 -6.17
C VAL A 41 -3.93 -23.39 -4.94
N SER A 42 -4.21 -24.02 -3.81
CA SER A 42 -4.33 -23.32 -2.53
C SER A 42 -3.04 -22.56 -2.22
N ALA A 43 -3.16 -21.32 -1.76
CA ALA A 43 -2.00 -20.52 -1.41
C ALA A 43 -1.12 -21.18 -0.32
N GLU A 44 -1.72 -22.00 0.57
CA GLU A 44 -1.01 -22.74 1.61
C GLU A 44 -0.20 -23.93 1.05
N GLU A 45 -0.60 -24.46 -0.12
CA GLU A 45 0.05 -25.59 -0.81
C GLU A 45 0.97 -25.11 -1.93
N ALA A 46 0.96 -23.82 -2.26
CA ALA A 46 1.80 -23.26 -3.32
C ALA A 46 3.28 -23.29 -2.91
N GLU A 47 4.12 -23.72 -3.83
CA GLU A 47 5.57 -23.71 -3.66
C GLU A 47 6.14 -22.43 -4.27
N PHE A 48 6.90 -21.68 -3.47
CA PHE A 48 7.54 -20.44 -3.90
C PHE A 48 9.05 -20.61 -4.00
N ILE A 49 9.62 -20.13 -5.10
CA ILE A 49 11.08 -20.13 -5.29
C ILE A 49 11.75 -19.22 -4.27
N ASP A 50 11.14 -18.06 -4.00
CA ASP A 50 11.61 -17.14 -2.97
C ASP A 50 11.02 -17.53 -1.59
N PRO A 51 11.86 -17.84 -0.58
CA PRO A 51 11.40 -18.18 0.78
C PRO A 51 10.48 -17.13 1.41
N ARG A 52 10.55 -15.88 0.98
CA ARG A 52 9.66 -14.80 1.46
C ARG A 52 8.21 -15.03 1.04
N GLY A 53 7.97 -15.73 -0.07
CA GLY A 53 6.63 -16.02 -0.58
C GLY A 53 5.76 -16.70 0.48
N SER A 54 6.25 -17.76 1.12
CA SER A 54 5.53 -18.50 2.16
C SER A 54 5.16 -17.64 3.38
N HIS A 55 5.95 -16.62 3.70
CA HIS A 55 5.64 -15.68 4.77
C HIS A 55 4.62 -14.61 4.32
N LEU A 56 4.67 -14.20 3.06
CA LEU A 56 3.78 -13.16 2.52
C LEU A 56 2.34 -13.66 2.43
N ILE A 57 2.11 -14.88 1.97
CA ILE A 57 0.76 -15.44 1.83
C ILE A 57 0.01 -15.61 3.16
N GLN A 58 0.74 -15.71 4.29
CA GLN A 58 0.16 -15.80 5.62
C GLN A 58 -0.35 -14.45 6.13
N ARG A 59 0.00 -13.35 5.47
CA ARG A 59 -0.40 -12.00 5.89
C ARG A 59 -1.75 -11.61 5.28
N THR A 60 -2.42 -10.71 5.96
CA THR A 60 -3.52 -9.97 5.35
C THR A 60 -2.92 -8.88 4.47
N PHE A 61 -3.32 -8.84 3.21
CA PHE A 61 -2.99 -7.75 2.30
C PHE A 61 -3.97 -6.60 2.51
N ASN A 62 -3.46 -5.39 2.37
CA ASN A 62 -4.27 -4.22 2.13
C ASN A 62 -4.31 -4.04 0.61
N VAL A 63 -5.46 -4.29 0.02
CA VAL A 63 -5.70 -4.09 -1.40
C VAL A 63 -6.53 -2.85 -1.61
N SER A 64 -6.46 -2.26 -2.79
CA SER A 64 -7.15 -1.03 -3.12
C SER A 64 -7.74 -1.10 -4.53
N TYR A 65 -8.47 -0.06 -4.91
CA TYR A 65 -8.91 0.16 -6.29
C TYR A 65 -8.84 1.64 -6.64
N ALA A 66 -8.67 1.92 -7.93
CA ALA A 66 -8.67 3.27 -8.47
C ALA A 66 -9.02 3.26 -9.96
N ASP A 67 -9.71 4.32 -10.43
CA ASP A 67 -10.05 4.49 -11.84
C ASP A 67 -8.83 4.87 -12.69
N LYS A 68 -7.82 5.46 -12.07
CA LYS A 68 -6.59 5.91 -12.74
C LYS A 68 -5.37 5.30 -12.09
N LEU A 69 -4.37 5.03 -12.92
CA LEU A 69 -3.04 4.64 -12.43
C LEU A 69 -2.50 5.76 -11.53
N PRO A 70 -2.07 5.47 -10.30
CA PRO A 70 -1.39 6.47 -9.46
C PRO A 70 -0.15 7.04 -10.16
N ASP A 71 0.09 8.35 -10.02
CA ASP A 71 1.15 9.08 -10.75
C ASP A 71 2.58 8.56 -10.51
N ASP A 72 2.77 7.85 -9.39
CA ASP A 72 4.04 7.28 -8.97
C ASP A 72 4.14 5.78 -9.25
N ASN A 73 3.26 5.29 -10.11
CA ASN A 73 3.27 3.92 -10.62
C ASN A 73 3.50 3.93 -12.14
N GLU A 74 4.20 2.92 -12.63
CA GLU A 74 4.46 2.72 -14.06
C GLU A 74 4.12 1.29 -14.46
N ILE A 75 3.39 1.11 -15.58
CA ILE A 75 3.06 -0.21 -16.10
C ILE A 75 4.31 -0.80 -16.76
N MET A 76 4.77 -1.92 -16.23
CA MET A 76 5.89 -2.70 -16.78
C MET A 76 5.43 -3.74 -17.79
N SER A 77 4.24 -4.33 -17.57
CA SER A 77 3.67 -5.35 -18.45
C SER A 77 2.16 -5.33 -18.36
N GLY A 78 1.47 -5.65 -19.46
CA GLY A 78 0.02 -5.60 -19.55
C GLY A 78 -0.53 -4.18 -19.73
N GLN A 79 -1.74 -3.95 -19.24
CA GLN A 79 -2.43 -2.64 -19.35
C GLN A 79 -3.11 -2.30 -18.03
N TRP A 80 -3.16 -0.99 -17.70
CA TRP A 80 -3.94 -0.54 -16.55
C TRP A 80 -5.41 -0.86 -16.72
N ILE A 81 -6.04 -1.14 -15.63
CA ILE A 81 -7.45 -1.48 -15.53
C ILE A 81 -8.29 -0.30 -16.07
N ALA A 82 -9.15 -0.56 -17.02
CA ALA A 82 -10.05 0.48 -17.56
C ALA A 82 -11.11 0.83 -16.51
N ALA A 83 -11.37 2.13 -16.33
CA ALA A 83 -12.34 2.62 -15.34
C ALA A 83 -13.78 2.12 -15.59
N ASP A 84 -14.11 1.85 -16.86
CA ASP A 84 -15.40 1.35 -17.32
C ASP A 84 -15.43 -0.18 -17.52
N SER A 85 -14.35 -0.89 -17.15
CA SER A 85 -14.31 -2.34 -17.25
C SER A 85 -15.30 -2.98 -16.29
N ASP A 86 -16.20 -3.79 -16.84
CA ASP A 86 -17.11 -4.62 -16.06
C ASP A 86 -16.43 -5.95 -15.61
N THR A 87 -15.25 -6.22 -16.13
CA THR A 87 -14.49 -7.45 -15.83
C THR A 87 -13.60 -7.21 -14.61
N PRO A 88 -13.68 -8.07 -13.56
CA PRO A 88 -12.75 -8.02 -12.45
C PRO A 88 -11.30 -8.24 -12.90
N GLU A 89 -10.37 -7.42 -12.40
CA GLU A 89 -8.97 -7.44 -12.80
C GLU A 89 -8.06 -7.09 -11.63
N TRP A 90 -6.86 -7.71 -11.58
CA TRP A 90 -5.79 -7.33 -10.66
C TRP A 90 -4.63 -6.66 -11.38
N SER A 91 -4.14 -5.59 -10.80
CA SER A 91 -2.83 -5.01 -11.08
C SER A 91 -1.90 -5.28 -9.91
N ILE A 92 -0.78 -5.95 -10.15
CA ILE A 92 0.17 -6.36 -9.12
C ILE A 92 1.46 -5.55 -9.19
N GLU A 93 2.06 -5.26 -8.03
CA GLU A 93 3.39 -4.65 -7.94
C GLU A 93 4.46 -5.69 -8.29
N SER A 94 5.49 -5.26 -9.06
CA SER A 94 6.50 -6.15 -9.66
C SER A 94 7.28 -6.96 -8.63
N GLY A 95 7.69 -6.37 -7.52
CA GLY A 95 8.45 -7.08 -6.47
C GLY A 95 7.61 -8.16 -5.77
N LEU A 96 6.30 -7.94 -5.63
CA LEU A 96 5.39 -8.97 -5.14
C LEU A 96 5.18 -10.05 -6.20
N ALA A 97 5.02 -9.68 -7.47
CA ALA A 97 4.90 -10.64 -8.57
C ALA A 97 6.14 -11.56 -8.63
N ASP A 98 7.33 -10.98 -8.61
CA ASP A 98 8.60 -11.73 -8.61
C ASP A 98 8.72 -12.66 -7.39
N THR A 99 8.35 -12.18 -6.20
CA THR A 99 8.46 -12.96 -4.96
C THR A 99 7.52 -14.16 -4.93
N LEU A 100 6.33 -14.03 -5.52
CA LEU A 100 5.33 -15.09 -5.59
C LEU A 100 5.41 -15.91 -6.91
N GLY A 101 6.26 -15.52 -7.86
CA GLY A 101 6.39 -16.17 -9.17
C GLY A 101 5.15 -16.02 -10.03
N LEU A 102 4.50 -14.83 -9.98
CA LEU A 102 3.24 -14.56 -10.67
C LEU A 102 3.47 -13.89 -12.03
N GLU A 103 2.65 -14.24 -12.98
CA GLU A 103 2.69 -13.73 -14.36
C GLU A 103 1.32 -13.14 -14.76
N LEU A 104 1.29 -12.43 -15.91
CA LEU A 104 0.04 -11.99 -16.51
C LEU A 104 -0.85 -13.17 -16.84
N GLY A 105 -2.13 -13.05 -16.48
CA GLY A 105 -3.13 -14.11 -16.69
C GLY A 105 -3.31 -15.06 -15.51
N ASP A 106 -2.39 -15.06 -14.54
CA ASP A 106 -2.60 -15.82 -13.31
C ASP A 106 -3.83 -15.31 -12.55
N ILE A 107 -4.61 -16.23 -12.00
CA ILE A 107 -5.83 -15.92 -11.28
C ILE A 107 -5.54 -15.90 -9.79
N LEU A 108 -5.83 -14.78 -9.15
CA LEU A 108 -5.71 -14.64 -7.70
C LEU A 108 -7.09 -14.61 -7.05
N ALA A 109 -7.28 -15.47 -6.05
CA ALA A 109 -8.47 -15.48 -5.22
C ALA A 109 -8.14 -15.03 -3.80
N PHE A 110 -8.91 -14.06 -3.30
CA PHE A 110 -8.78 -13.52 -1.96
C PHE A 110 -10.06 -13.74 -1.16
N ASP A 111 -9.90 -14.06 0.12
CA ASP A 111 -10.97 -13.95 1.10
C ASP A 111 -11.04 -12.50 1.60
N VAL A 112 -12.19 -11.88 1.44
CA VAL A 112 -12.51 -10.54 1.93
C VAL A 112 -13.72 -10.64 2.83
N ALA A 113 -13.52 -10.59 4.14
CA ALA A 113 -14.59 -10.69 5.14
C ALA A 113 -15.51 -11.93 4.99
N GLY A 114 -14.98 -13.05 4.50
CA GLY A 114 -15.69 -14.30 4.28
C GLY A 114 -16.26 -14.49 2.88
N GLU A 115 -16.11 -13.52 1.99
CA GLU A 115 -16.44 -13.63 0.58
C GLU A 115 -15.17 -13.84 -0.26
N VAL A 116 -15.22 -14.74 -1.23
CA VAL A 116 -14.11 -14.98 -2.17
C VAL A 116 -14.25 -14.05 -3.35
N VAL A 117 -13.27 -13.19 -3.54
CA VAL A 117 -13.11 -12.34 -4.73
C VAL A 117 -11.98 -12.90 -5.59
N GLU A 118 -12.23 -13.04 -6.89
CA GLU A 118 -11.29 -13.70 -7.82
C GLU A 118 -11.21 -12.93 -9.12
N ALA A 119 -9.98 -12.75 -9.62
CA ALA A 119 -9.74 -12.10 -10.89
C ALA A 119 -8.36 -12.47 -11.46
N PRO A 120 -8.14 -12.33 -12.77
CA PRO A 120 -6.84 -12.47 -13.39
C PRO A 120 -5.95 -11.24 -13.14
N ILE A 121 -4.64 -11.44 -13.15
CA ILE A 121 -3.64 -10.39 -13.23
C ILE A 121 -3.59 -9.88 -14.69
N THR A 122 -3.94 -8.62 -14.90
CA THR A 122 -3.93 -7.99 -16.24
C THR A 122 -2.80 -6.98 -16.40
N SER A 123 -2.18 -6.56 -15.30
CA SER A 123 -1.00 -5.72 -15.35
C SER A 123 -0.02 -5.95 -14.20
N ILE A 124 1.25 -5.76 -14.51
CA ILE A 124 2.35 -5.70 -13.55
C ILE A 124 2.90 -4.28 -13.60
N ARG A 125 3.05 -3.64 -12.43
CA ARG A 125 3.49 -2.25 -12.30
C ARG A 125 4.65 -2.10 -11.34
N SER A 126 5.52 -1.14 -11.61
CA SER A 126 6.47 -0.64 -10.62
C SER A 126 5.82 0.43 -9.75
N VAL A 127 6.28 0.54 -8.52
CA VAL A 127 5.79 1.49 -7.52
C VAL A 127 6.98 2.22 -6.89
N LEU A 128 6.91 3.54 -6.85
CA LEU A 128 7.91 4.35 -6.17
C LEU A 128 7.57 4.46 -4.69
N TRP A 129 8.07 3.51 -3.89
CA TRP A 129 7.78 3.44 -2.45
C TRP A 129 8.41 4.58 -1.63
N GLU A 130 9.50 5.19 -2.12
CA GLU A 130 10.29 6.18 -1.39
C GLU A 130 9.65 7.57 -1.32
N ASN A 131 8.59 7.82 -2.07
CA ASN A 131 7.91 9.12 -2.11
C ASN A 131 6.88 9.34 -1.00
N PHE A 132 6.64 8.31 -0.18
CA PHE A 132 5.69 8.32 0.94
C PHE A 132 4.25 8.66 0.55
N LYS A 133 3.85 8.42 -0.70
CA LYS A 133 2.45 8.46 -1.11
C LYS A 133 1.76 7.13 -0.76
N PRO A 134 0.41 7.12 -0.61
CA PRO A 134 -0.32 5.88 -0.47
C PRO A 134 -0.13 4.97 -1.68
N ASN A 135 0.39 3.78 -1.45
CA ASN A 135 0.62 2.77 -2.48
C ASN A 135 0.25 1.37 -2.00
N PHE A 136 -0.03 0.47 -2.92
CA PHE A 136 -0.53 -0.86 -2.64
C PHE A 136 0.18 -1.90 -3.50
N TYR A 137 0.39 -3.08 -2.94
CA TYR A 137 0.93 -4.23 -3.70
C TYR A 137 -0.05 -4.72 -4.77
N LEU A 138 -1.35 -4.67 -4.45
CA LEU A 138 -2.42 -5.09 -5.33
C LEU A 138 -3.46 -3.99 -5.45
N MET A 139 -3.86 -3.72 -6.68
CA MET A 139 -4.96 -2.82 -7.00
C MET A 139 -5.92 -3.51 -7.97
N SER A 140 -7.18 -3.10 -7.91
CA SER A 140 -8.24 -3.65 -8.74
C SER A 140 -9.06 -2.52 -9.36
N ASN A 141 -10.05 -2.87 -10.16
CA ASN A 141 -11.13 -1.95 -10.48
C ASN A 141 -12.18 -1.92 -9.36
N SER A 142 -13.01 -0.88 -9.35
CA SER A 142 -14.04 -0.70 -8.32
C SER A 142 -15.04 -1.87 -8.27
N ARG A 143 -15.34 -2.48 -9.43
CA ARG A 143 -16.30 -3.58 -9.54
C ARG A 143 -15.98 -4.79 -8.65
N LEU A 144 -14.70 -5.07 -8.44
CA LEU A 144 -14.29 -6.20 -7.62
C LEU A 144 -14.43 -5.92 -6.12
N LEU A 145 -14.19 -4.68 -5.68
CA LEU A 145 -13.98 -4.36 -4.26
C LEU A 145 -14.94 -3.32 -3.67
N GLU A 146 -15.71 -2.58 -4.48
CA GLU A 146 -16.52 -1.44 -4.01
C GLU A 146 -17.58 -1.81 -2.96
N ASN A 147 -18.11 -3.05 -3.05
CA ASN A 147 -19.12 -3.55 -2.12
C ASN A 147 -18.53 -4.26 -0.90
N GLN A 148 -17.20 -4.33 -0.81
CA GLN A 148 -16.52 -4.98 0.30
C GLN A 148 -16.33 -4.04 1.50
N PRO A 149 -16.26 -4.58 2.73
CA PRO A 149 -15.94 -3.78 3.90
C PRO A 149 -14.60 -3.07 3.73
N GLN A 150 -14.62 -1.73 3.84
CA GLN A 150 -13.45 -0.90 3.56
C GLN A 150 -13.36 0.30 4.48
N THR A 151 -12.16 0.79 4.67
CA THR A 151 -11.86 2.09 5.20
C THR A 151 -11.08 2.87 4.14
N TRP A 152 -10.79 4.15 4.40
CA TRP A 152 -10.05 4.95 3.43
C TRP A 152 -8.75 5.45 4.05
N LEU A 153 -7.82 5.75 3.16
CA LEU A 153 -6.48 6.23 3.46
C LEU A 153 -6.17 7.39 2.52
N LEU A 154 -5.57 8.46 3.05
CA LEU A 154 -4.96 9.50 2.24
C LEU A 154 -3.64 9.98 2.86
N GLY A 155 -2.73 10.46 2.02
CA GLY A 155 -1.54 11.17 2.44
C GLY A 155 -1.83 12.66 2.60
N ALA A 156 -1.28 13.29 3.64
CA ALA A 156 -1.33 14.74 3.79
C ALA A 156 0.04 15.26 4.19
N LEU A 157 0.47 16.36 3.57
CA LEU A 157 1.73 17.01 3.89
C LEU A 157 1.49 18.07 4.97
N ILE A 158 1.82 17.72 6.22
CA ILE A 158 1.60 18.59 7.37
C ILE A 158 2.89 19.33 7.71
N THR A 159 2.92 20.60 7.47
CA THR A 159 4.00 21.49 7.88
C THR A 159 3.90 21.84 9.38
N ASN A 160 4.99 22.30 9.99
CA ASN A 160 5.04 22.53 11.43
C ASN A 160 4.01 23.57 11.92
N ASP A 161 3.72 24.57 11.11
CA ASP A 161 2.72 25.62 11.38
C ASP A 161 1.27 25.11 11.32
N LYS A 162 1.03 24.02 10.57
CA LYS A 162 -0.28 23.38 10.42
C LYS A 162 -0.56 22.27 11.44
N LYS A 163 0.40 21.91 12.31
CA LYS A 163 0.20 20.85 13.33
C LYS A 163 -0.97 21.11 14.27
N GLY A 164 -1.33 22.36 14.47
CA GLY A 164 -2.50 22.74 15.27
C GLY A 164 -3.82 22.25 14.68
N GLU A 165 -3.92 22.25 13.33
CA GLU A 165 -5.11 21.85 12.59
C GLU A 165 -5.40 20.35 12.74
N LEU A 166 -4.36 19.52 12.98
CA LEU A 166 -4.54 18.09 13.22
C LEU A 166 -5.36 17.79 14.47
N LYS A 167 -5.25 18.62 15.50
CA LYS A 167 -6.05 18.44 16.73
C LYS A 167 -7.52 18.69 16.45
N GLN A 168 -7.80 19.69 15.64
CA GLN A 168 -9.16 19.99 15.20
C GLN A 168 -9.70 18.87 14.34
N LEU A 169 -8.92 18.38 13.37
CA LEU A 169 -9.32 17.27 12.51
C LEU A 169 -9.67 16.01 13.32
N ILE A 170 -8.84 15.63 14.31
CA ILE A 170 -9.14 14.46 15.16
C ILE A 170 -10.38 14.70 16.02
N ALA A 171 -10.61 15.94 16.48
CA ALA A 171 -11.81 16.28 17.27
C ALA A 171 -13.08 16.17 16.41
N ASP A 172 -13.02 16.62 15.16
CA ASP A 172 -14.14 16.60 14.22
C ASP A 172 -14.37 15.20 13.62
N PHE A 173 -13.29 14.41 13.45
CA PHE A 173 -13.32 13.07 12.88
C PHE A 173 -12.62 12.04 13.79
N PRO A 174 -13.27 11.56 14.86
CA PRO A 174 -12.64 10.70 15.87
C PRO A 174 -12.26 9.30 15.35
N SER A 175 -12.81 8.86 14.20
CA SER A 175 -12.48 7.60 13.53
C SER A 175 -11.08 7.62 12.92
N VAL A 176 -10.58 8.82 12.55
CA VAL A 176 -9.32 9.02 11.85
C VAL A 176 -8.13 8.72 12.74
N THR A 177 -7.22 7.91 12.22
CA THR A 177 -5.93 7.64 12.86
C THR A 177 -4.81 8.35 12.09
N LEU A 178 -3.97 9.09 12.79
CA LEU A 178 -2.80 9.74 12.22
C LEU A 178 -1.59 8.81 12.29
N LEU A 179 -0.95 8.56 11.15
CA LEU A 179 0.34 7.89 11.06
C LEU A 179 1.41 8.88 10.59
N ASP A 180 2.28 9.31 11.50
CA ASP A 180 3.42 10.17 11.16
C ASP A 180 4.57 9.32 10.58
N ILE A 181 4.61 9.26 9.26
CA ILE A 181 5.64 8.52 8.52
C ILE A 181 6.99 9.25 8.61
N THR A 182 7.00 10.58 8.75
CA THR A 182 8.24 11.36 8.86
C THR A 182 8.98 11.00 10.14
N GLU A 183 8.27 10.89 11.25
CA GLU A 183 8.86 10.46 12.52
C GLU A 183 9.36 9.02 12.44
N LEU A 184 8.57 8.11 11.87
CA LEU A 184 8.98 6.71 11.68
C LEU A 184 10.27 6.61 10.86
N MET A 185 10.35 7.33 9.72
CA MET A 185 11.51 7.34 8.85
C MET A 185 12.74 7.98 9.52
N SER A 186 12.55 9.02 10.32
CA SER A 186 13.65 9.63 11.07
C SER A 186 14.27 8.63 12.07
N ARG A 187 13.45 7.83 12.73
CA ARG A 187 13.90 6.77 13.63
C ARG A 187 14.67 5.67 12.89
N ILE A 188 14.14 5.21 11.73
CA ILE A 188 14.80 4.20 10.90
C ILE A 188 16.16 4.71 10.41
N ARG A 189 16.24 5.94 9.88
CA ARG A 189 17.50 6.56 9.46
C ARG A 189 18.51 6.66 10.59
N ALA A 190 18.06 7.02 11.78
CA ALA A 190 18.93 7.09 12.96
C ALA A 190 19.50 5.71 13.35
N ILE A 191 18.72 4.65 13.22
CA ILE A 191 19.18 3.27 13.49
C ILE A 191 20.21 2.86 12.43
N VAL A 192 19.91 3.07 11.14
CA VAL A 192 20.81 2.74 10.03
C VAL A 192 22.13 3.51 10.15
N SER A 193 22.07 4.83 10.42
CA SER A 193 23.26 5.66 10.62
C SER A 193 24.15 5.15 11.76
N ARG A 194 23.56 4.77 12.90
CA ARG A 194 24.32 4.20 14.02
C ARG A 194 24.99 2.88 13.65
N ALA A 195 24.29 2.01 12.92
CA ALA A 195 24.85 0.74 12.45
C ALA A 195 26.03 0.97 11.48
N THR A 196 25.89 1.92 10.55
CA THR A 196 26.96 2.29 9.59
C THR A 196 28.18 2.85 10.34
N SER A 197 27.98 3.79 11.28
CA SER A 197 29.07 4.35 12.08
C SER A 197 29.81 3.28 12.93
N ALA A 198 29.07 2.30 13.45
CA ALA A 198 29.70 1.18 14.18
C ALA A 198 30.57 0.33 13.24
N LEU A 199 30.11 0.03 12.02
CA LEU A 199 30.87 -0.72 11.03
C LEU A 199 32.12 0.05 10.58
N GLU A 200 32.03 1.36 10.36
CA GLU A 200 33.17 2.22 10.03
C GLU A 200 34.21 2.20 11.16
N PHE A 201 33.76 2.28 12.41
CA PHE A 201 34.63 2.20 13.57
C PHE A 201 35.36 0.87 13.64
N PHE A 202 34.66 -0.26 13.46
CA PHE A 202 35.28 -1.59 13.43
C PHE A 202 36.26 -1.73 12.29
N PHE A 203 35.94 -1.21 11.11
CA PHE A 203 36.82 -1.24 9.95
C PHE A 203 38.10 -0.43 10.19
N LEU A 204 38.00 0.78 10.74
CA LEU A 204 39.16 1.61 11.09
C LEU A 204 40.04 0.92 12.15
N PHE A 205 39.43 0.27 13.14
CA PHE A 205 40.16 -0.47 14.14
C PHE A 205 40.89 -1.69 13.57
N ALA A 206 40.26 -2.42 12.65
CA ALA A 206 40.88 -3.55 11.96
C ALA A 206 42.08 -3.10 11.10
N VAL A 207 41.94 -1.97 10.35
CA VAL A 207 43.01 -1.42 9.54
C VAL A 207 44.18 -0.89 10.39
N ALA A 208 43.88 -0.29 11.56
CA ALA A 208 44.93 0.20 12.48
C ALA A 208 45.67 -0.91 13.20
N SER A 209 45.09 -2.13 13.23
CA SER A 209 45.69 -3.31 13.93
C SER A 209 46.46 -4.24 12.97
N ALA A 210 46.45 -3.96 11.66
CA ALA A 210 47.15 -4.70 10.61
C ALA A 210 48.49 -4.05 10.24
#